data_bfe296b43433235ca80705f9c158320a
#
_entry.id   bfe296b43433235ca80705f9c158320a
#
_cell.length_a   1.000
_cell.length_b   1.000
_cell.length_c   1.000
_cell.angle_alpha   90.00
_cell.angle_beta   90.00
_cell.angle_gamma   90.00
#
_symmetry.space_group_name_H-M   'P 1'
#
loop_
_entity.id
_entity.type
_entity.pdbx_description
1 polymer ?
#
loop_
_entity_poly.entity_id
_entity_poly.type
_entity_poly.pdbx_seq_one_letter_code
_entity_poly.pdbx_strand_id
1 'polypeptide(L)'
;MKTSTLLAVVAAVGLLLTTAAAATVQKDGLSAARAATAQFHDLAAANAAGYTVEVSDVNGFTCIDDITGHAGAMGVHFLNPSLFDGNVSESTPELVIYEPTKNGGMRLIAVEYLVLEAAWEAAHPGAPAPSLFGRQMELVPAGNRYGLPDFYELHAWIWKDNPLGMHNDWNPDVTCAYA
;
A
#
# COMPACT_ATOMS: atom_id res chain seq x y z
N MET A 1 15.46 0.60 51.43
CA MET A 1 15.31 1.42 50.21
C MET A 1 16.16 0.82 49.07
N LYS A 2 15.81 -0.36 48.49
CA LYS A 2 16.55 -0.98 47.36
C LYS A 2 15.67 -1.74 46.36
N THR A 3 14.38 -1.43 46.25
CA THR A 3 13.47 -2.21 45.38
C THR A 3 12.86 -1.44 44.20
N SER A 4 13.10 -0.11 44.08
CA SER A 4 12.47 0.68 43.00
C SER A 4 13.28 0.76 41.69
N THR A 5 14.57 0.41 41.71
CA THR A 5 15.45 0.60 40.54
C THR A 5 15.37 -0.59 39.54
N LEU A 6 15.01 -1.79 40.00
CA LEU A 6 14.92 -2.96 39.12
C LEU A 6 13.68 -2.94 38.22
N LEU A 7 12.54 -2.42 38.69
CA LEU A 7 11.31 -2.39 37.86
C LEU A 7 11.43 -1.43 36.65
N ALA A 8 12.13 -0.30 36.84
CA ALA A 8 12.31 0.66 35.75
C ALA A 8 13.21 0.12 34.59
N VAL A 9 14.21 -0.68 34.92
CA VAL A 9 15.13 -1.26 33.93
C VAL A 9 14.43 -2.35 33.10
N VAL A 10 13.56 -3.17 33.70
CA VAL A 10 12.84 -4.23 33.00
C VAL A 10 11.81 -3.63 32.01
N ALA A 11 11.11 -2.55 32.37
CA ALA A 11 10.16 -1.87 31.49
C ALA A 11 10.86 -1.19 30.29
N ALA A 12 12.02 -0.60 30.49
CA ALA A 12 12.79 0.05 29.43
C ALA A 12 13.38 -0.96 28.42
N VAL A 13 13.86 -2.09 28.88
CA VAL A 13 14.38 -3.16 28.01
C VAL A 13 13.26 -3.82 27.21
N GLY A 14 12.09 -4.05 27.80
CA GLY A 14 10.93 -4.61 27.10
C GLY A 14 10.45 -3.69 25.96
N LEU A 15 10.41 -2.36 26.16
CA LEU A 15 9.99 -1.40 25.13
C LEU A 15 11.00 -1.31 23.98
N LEU A 16 12.30 -1.38 24.27
CA LEU A 16 13.35 -1.37 23.24
C LEU A 16 13.34 -2.65 22.37
N LEU A 17 13.04 -3.80 22.95
CA LEU A 17 12.95 -5.06 22.21
C LEU A 17 11.74 -5.12 21.27
N THR A 18 10.60 -4.57 21.68
CA THR A 18 9.39 -4.54 20.84
C THR A 18 9.53 -3.59 19.66
N THR A 19 10.18 -2.44 19.85
CA THR A 19 10.42 -1.48 18.74
C THR A 19 11.43 -2.02 17.72
N ALA A 20 12.47 -2.73 18.17
CA ALA A 20 13.43 -3.35 17.26
C ALA A 20 12.80 -4.49 16.44
N ALA A 21 11.97 -5.32 17.03
CA ALA A 21 11.25 -6.39 16.33
C ALA A 21 10.28 -5.83 15.27
N ALA A 22 9.50 -4.81 15.59
CA ALA A 22 8.59 -4.16 14.66
C ALA A 22 9.34 -3.52 13.48
N ALA A 23 10.46 -2.85 13.72
CA ALA A 23 11.29 -2.26 12.67
C ALA A 23 11.90 -3.34 11.74
N THR A 24 12.25 -4.51 12.27
CA THR A 24 12.76 -5.64 11.48
C THR A 24 11.68 -6.21 10.58
N VAL A 25 10.51 -6.49 11.10
CA VAL A 25 9.34 -6.99 10.34
C VAL A 25 8.99 -6.04 9.20
N GLN A 26 8.90 -4.74 9.46
CA GLN A 26 8.62 -3.74 8.41
C GLN A 26 9.69 -3.76 7.31
N LYS A 27 10.98 -3.81 7.68
CA LYS A 27 12.08 -3.81 6.72
C LYS A 27 12.08 -5.07 5.85
N ASP A 28 11.83 -6.24 6.43
CA ASP A 28 11.82 -7.51 5.72
C ASP A 28 10.64 -7.57 4.74
N GLY A 29 9.45 -7.13 5.15
CA GLY A 29 8.28 -7.05 4.30
C GLY A 29 8.45 -6.10 3.12
N LEU A 30 8.98 -4.89 3.35
CA LEU A 30 9.28 -3.93 2.26
C LEU A 30 10.35 -4.48 1.29
N SER A 31 11.30 -5.27 1.79
CA SER A 31 12.29 -5.94 0.94
C SER A 31 11.67 -7.03 0.08
N ALA A 32 10.72 -7.80 0.64
CA ALA A 32 9.96 -8.81 -0.10
C ALA A 32 9.10 -8.16 -1.20
N ALA A 33 8.38 -7.08 -0.88
CA ALA A 33 7.59 -6.32 -1.85
C ALA A 33 8.46 -5.79 -3.01
N ARG A 34 9.62 -5.20 -2.71
CA ARG A 34 10.57 -4.74 -3.74
C ARG A 34 11.08 -5.88 -4.61
N ALA A 35 11.50 -6.99 -4.01
CA ALA A 35 12.00 -8.14 -4.76
C ALA A 35 10.94 -8.72 -5.71
N ALA A 36 9.69 -8.82 -5.27
CA ALA A 36 8.59 -9.33 -6.06
C ALA A 36 8.21 -8.40 -7.23
N THR A 37 8.32 -7.09 -7.06
CA THR A 37 7.82 -6.08 -8.01
C THR A 37 8.91 -5.40 -8.84
N ALA A 38 10.19 -5.70 -8.63
CA ALA A 38 11.30 -5.09 -9.36
C ALA A 38 11.20 -5.25 -10.88
N GLN A 39 10.69 -6.37 -11.37
CA GLN A 39 10.47 -6.62 -12.80
C GLN A 39 9.39 -5.71 -13.40
N PHE A 40 8.49 -5.16 -12.61
CA PHE A 40 7.37 -4.33 -13.05
C PHE A 40 7.76 -2.87 -13.35
N HIS A 41 9.06 -2.51 -13.25
CA HIS A 41 9.55 -1.30 -13.91
C HIS A 41 9.31 -1.35 -15.42
N ASP A 42 9.16 -2.54 -15.99
CA ASP A 42 8.60 -2.77 -17.32
C ASP A 42 7.09 -3.03 -17.18
N LEU A 43 6.26 -2.12 -17.67
CA LEU A 43 4.81 -2.26 -17.66
C LEU A 43 4.34 -3.51 -18.42
N ALA A 44 5.05 -3.92 -19.48
CA ALA A 44 4.71 -5.14 -20.20
C ALA A 44 4.92 -6.40 -19.34
N ALA A 45 5.94 -6.40 -18.47
CA ALA A 45 6.13 -7.47 -17.50
C ALA A 45 5.03 -7.49 -16.43
N ALA A 46 4.58 -6.33 -15.97
CA ALA A 46 3.44 -6.25 -15.05
C ALA A 46 2.15 -6.80 -15.70
N ASN A 47 1.87 -6.39 -16.93
CA ASN A 47 0.71 -6.88 -17.67
C ASN A 47 0.78 -8.40 -17.88
N ALA A 48 1.95 -8.94 -18.24
CA ALA A 48 2.17 -10.38 -18.38
C ALA A 48 1.99 -11.14 -17.05
N ALA A 49 2.24 -10.50 -15.92
CA ALA A 49 2.02 -11.03 -14.58
C ALA A 49 0.56 -10.91 -14.10
N GLY A 50 -0.34 -10.32 -14.90
CA GLY A 50 -1.77 -10.24 -14.60
C GLY A 50 -2.26 -8.87 -14.13
N TYR A 51 -1.41 -7.85 -14.03
CA TYR A 51 -1.81 -6.47 -13.71
C TYR A 51 -2.37 -5.79 -14.96
N THR A 52 -3.60 -6.14 -15.32
CA THR A 52 -4.19 -5.79 -16.62
C THR A 52 -5.41 -4.87 -16.53
N VAL A 53 -5.95 -4.65 -15.34
CA VAL A 53 -7.12 -3.79 -15.14
C VAL A 53 -6.66 -2.42 -14.66
N GLU A 54 -6.72 -1.43 -15.55
CA GLU A 54 -6.50 -0.03 -15.18
C GLU A 54 -7.70 0.48 -14.38
N VAL A 55 -7.45 0.90 -13.15
CA VAL A 55 -8.50 1.40 -12.24
C VAL A 55 -8.88 2.82 -12.62
N SER A 56 -10.18 3.10 -12.67
CA SER A 56 -10.69 4.47 -12.81
C SER A 56 -11.59 4.84 -11.64
N ASP A 57 -11.66 6.13 -11.35
CA ASP A 57 -12.67 6.64 -10.43
C ASP A 57 -14.06 6.69 -11.09
N VAL A 58 -15.10 7.01 -10.31
CA VAL A 58 -16.49 7.09 -10.78
C VAL A 58 -16.72 8.18 -11.86
N ASN A 59 -15.76 9.08 -12.07
CA ASN A 59 -15.78 10.10 -13.10
C ASN A 59 -14.97 9.68 -14.36
N GLY A 60 -14.34 8.51 -14.33
CA GLY A 60 -13.56 7.96 -15.43
C GLY A 60 -12.10 8.42 -15.46
N PHE A 61 -11.58 9.04 -14.40
CA PHE A 61 -10.16 9.40 -14.30
C PHE A 61 -9.36 8.16 -13.89
N THR A 62 -8.33 7.82 -14.67
CA THR A 62 -7.44 6.68 -14.43
C THR A 62 -6.15 7.08 -13.70
N CYS A 63 -5.67 8.30 -13.90
CA CYS A 63 -4.65 8.84 -13.02
C CYS A 63 -5.32 9.52 -11.83
N ILE A 64 -5.10 8.95 -10.65
CA ILE A 64 -5.79 9.38 -9.43
C ILE A 64 -5.01 10.53 -8.81
N ASP A 65 -5.59 11.72 -8.84
CA ASP A 65 -5.05 12.92 -8.20
C ASP A 65 -5.96 13.44 -7.07
N ASP A 66 -5.39 14.27 -6.23
CA ASP A 66 -6.15 15.09 -5.31
C ASP A 66 -6.76 16.26 -6.09
N ILE A 67 -8.06 16.15 -6.38
CA ILE A 67 -8.82 17.19 -7.10
C ILE A 67 -8.80 18.56 -6.42
N THR A 68 -8.39 18.63 -5.15
CA THR A 68 -8.17 19.89 -4.44
C THR A 68 -6.80 20.51 -4.78
N GLY A 69 -5.90 19.72 -5.38
CA GLY A 69 -4.59 20.16 -5.87
C GLY A 69 -3.54 20.41 -4.78
N HIS A 70 -3.78 19.96 -3.56
CA HIS A 70 -2.89 20.24 -2.42
C HIS A 70 -2.07 19.05 -1.94
N ALA A 71 -2.56 17.83 -2.15
CA ALA A 71 -1.90 16.62 -1.66
C ALA A 71 -1.08 15.87 -2.73
N GLY A 72 -1.14 16.28 -4.00
CA GLY A 72 -0.46 15.64 -5.12
C GLY A 72 -1.30 14.55 -5.77
N ALA A 73 -0.71 13.41 -6.11
CA ALA A 73 -1.42 12.32 -6.77
C ALA A 73 -1.03 10.95 -6.20
N MET A 74 -1.88 9.97 -6.42
CA MET A 74 -1.55 8.55 -6.24
C MET A 74 -0.89 7.99 -7.51
N GLY A 75 -1.38 8.37 -8.69
CA GLY A 75 -0.92 7.87 -9.99
C GLY A 75 -1.93 6.95 -10.67
N VAL A 76 -1.46 6.16 -11.63
CA VAL A 76 -2.24 5.19 -12.39
C VAL A 76 -2.09 3.80 -11.77
N HIS A 77 -3.20 3.18 -11.42
CA HIS A 77 -3.26 1.90 -10.73
C HIS A 77 -3.62 0.77 -11.70
N PHE A 78 -2.80 -0.29 -11.73
CA PHE A 78 -3.12 -1.52 -12.45
C PHE A 78 -3.39 -2.65 -11.45
N LEU A 79 -4.61 -3.15 -11.44
CA LEU A 79 -5.07 -4.25 -10.60
C LEU A 79 -4.77 -5.60 -11.27
N ASN A 80 -4.34 -6.56 -10.47
CA ASN A 80 -4.34 -7.98 -10.83
C ASN A 80 -5.59 -8.66 -10.25
N PRO A 81 -6.62 -8.96 -11.07
CA PRO A 81 -7.88 -9.51 -10.57
C PRO A 81 -7.73 -10.89 -9.92
N SER A 82 -6.67 -11.63 -10.24
CA SER A 82 -6.44 -12.96 -9.66
C SER A 82 -5.97 -12.93 -8.22
N LEU A 83 -5.51 -11.77 -7.74
CA LEU A 83 -5.08 -11.54 -6.36
C LEU A 83 -6.20 -10.96 -5.48
N PHE A 84 -7.34 -10.65 -6.07
CA PHE A 84 -8.47 -10.05 -5.36
C PHE A 84 -9.34 -11.14 -4.71
N ASP A 85 -8.75 -11.91 -3.80
CA ASP A 85 -9.27 -13.21 -3.31
C ASP A 85 -9.60 -13.25 -1.79
N GLY A 86 -9.52 -12.15 -1.08
CA GLY A 86 -9.77 -12.09 0.36
C GLY A 86 -8.54 -12.30 1.23
N ASN A 87 -7.35 -12.41 0.65
CA ASN A 87 -6.08 -12.48 1.36
C ASN A 87 -5.19 -11.30 0.96
N VAL A 88 -4.20 -10.99 1.78
CA VAL A 88 -3.17 -9.99 1.48
C VAL A 88 -1.78 -10.54 1.80
N SER A 89 -0.78 -10.21 0.99
CA SER A 89 0.59 -10.66 1.20
C SER A 89 1.59 -9.62 0.73
N GLU A 90 2.62 -9.37 1.52
CA GLU A 90 3.67 -8.39 1.23
C GLU A 90 4.37 -8.59 -0.13
N SER A 91 4.43 -9.83 -0.63
CA SER A 91 5.05 -10.18 -1.91
C SER A 91 4.09 -10.22 -3.10
N THR A 92 2.80 -10.08 -2.87
CA THR A 92 1.78 -10.17 -3.93
C THR A 92 0.78 -9.01 -3.80
N PRO A 93 1.23 -7.75 -4.02
CA PRO A 93 0.31 -6.61 -3.98
C PRO A 93 -0.78 -6.77 -5.04
N GLU A 94 -1.99 -6.41 -4.70
CA GLU A 94 -3.14 -6.46 -5.61
C GLU A 94 -3.00 -5.44 -6.74
N LEU A 95 -2.33 -4.30 -6.47
CA LEU A 95 -2.12 -3.24 -7.45
C LEU A 95 -0.66 -2.82 -7.53
N VAL A 96 -0.25 -2.42 -8.73
CA VAL A 96 1.00 -1.70 -8.99
C VAL A 96 0.66 -0.30 -9.50
N ILE A 97 1.42 0.71 -9.05
CA ILE A 97 1.09 2.11 -9.28
C ILE A 97 2.19 2.77 -10.09
N TYR A 98 1.79 3.48 -11.13
CA TYR A 98 2.69 4.18 -12.04
C TYR A 98 2.42 5.68 -12.09
N GLU A 99 3.48 6.43 -12.29
CA GLU A 99 3.43 7.84 -12.66
C GLU A 99 3.58 7.97 -14.17
N PRO A 100 2.64 8.61 -14.88
CA PRO A 100 2.80 8.90 -16.30
C PRO A 100 3.95 9.89 -16.51
N THR A 101 4.76 9.67 -17.55
CA THR A 101 5.94 10.49 -17.83
C THR A 101 5.73 11.36 -19.06
N LYS A 102 6.44 12.49 -19.11
CA LYS A 102 6.36 13.46 -20.23
C LYS A 102 6.60 12.84 -21.62
N ASN A 103 7.29 11.69 -21.68
CA ASN A 103 7.60 11.01 -22.95
C ASN A 103 6.55 9.92 -23.29
N GLY A 104 5.40 9.91 -22.62
CA GLY A 104 4.32 8.93 -22.85
C GLY A 104 4.58 7.55 -22.25
N GLY A 105 5.61 7.42 -21.37
CA GLY A 105 5.90 6.18 -20.64
C GLY A 105 5.26 6.16 -19.25
N MET A 106 5.39 5.03 -18.57
CA MET A 106 4.96 4.81 -17.20
C MET A 106 6.17 4.49 -16.31
N ARG A 107 6.26 5.11 -15.14
CA ARG A 107 7.29 4.85 -14.15
C ARG A 107 6.67 4.22 -12.91
N LEU A 108 7.07 2.99 -12.57
CA LEU A 108 6.65 2.35 -11.32
C LEU A 108 7.08 3.20 -10.13
N ILE A 109 6.14 3.51 -9.23
CA ILE A 109 6.36 4.39 -8.07
C ILE A 109 5.97 3.74 -6.74
N ALA A 110 4.90 2.94 -6.73
CA ALA A 110 4.37 2.35 -5.52
C ALA A 110 3.66 1.02 -5.83
N VAL A 111 3.26 0.35 -4.78
CA VAL A 111 2.30 -0.76 -4.80
C VAL A 111 1.19 -0.47 -3.81
N GLU A 112 0.05 -1.11 -4.01
CA GLU A 112 -1.09 -1.02 -3.10
C GLU A 112 -1.63 -2.42 -2.82
N TYR A 113 -2.01 -2.61 -1.58
CA TYR A 113 -2.67 -3.80 -1.07
C TYR A 113 -4.12 -3.46 -0.84
N LEU A 114 -5.03 -4.29 -1.37
CA LEU A 114 -6.45 -4.03 -1.32
C LEU A 114 -7.23 -5.33 -1.15
N VAL A 115 -8.13 -5.37 -0.15
CA VAL A 115 -9.03 -6.49 0.04
C VAL A 115 -10.42 -5.97 0.42
N LEU A 116 -11.47 -6.50 -0.21
CA LEU A 116 -12.84 -6.19 0.21
C LEU A 116 -13.07 -6.66 1.64
N GLU A 117 -13.68 -5.81 2.48
CA GLU A 117 -13.96 -6.14 3.87
C GLU A 117 -14.74 -7.46 4.00
N ALA A 118 -15.81 -7.63 3.22
CA ALA A 118 -16.62 -8.86 3.23
C ALA A 118 -15.83 -10.11 2.81
N ALA A 119 -14.87 -9.97 1.88
CA ALA A 119 -14.01 -11.07 1.46
C ALA A 119 -12.99 -11.43 2.55
N TRP A 120 -12.42 -10.41 3.21
CA TRP A 120 -11.53 -10.62 4.36
C TRP A 120 -12.25 -11.32 5.52
N GLU A 121 -13.43 -10.85 5.91
CA GLU A 121 -14.22 -11.44 6.99
C GLU A 121 -14.63 -12.89 6.67
N ALA A 122 -14.97 -13.18 5.41
CA ALA A 122 -15.31 -14.53 4.97
C ALA A 122 -14.11 -15.49 5.03
N ALA A 123 -12.91 -15.00 4.66
CA ALA A 123 -11.68 -15.78 4.69
C ALA A 123 -11.10 -15.90 6.11
N HIS A 124 -11.34 -14.91 6.99
CA HIS A 124 -10.76 -14.79 8.32
C HIS A 124 -11.81 -14.48 9.40
N PRO A 125 -12.79 -15.36 9.66
CA PRO A 125 -13.91 -15.07 10.57
C PRO A 125 -13.44 -14.62 11.95
N GLY A 126 -13.83 -13.41 12.37
CA GLY A 126 -13.51 -12.83 13.67
C GLY A 126 -12.06 -12.32 13.82
N ALA A 127 -11.30 -12.29 12.74
CA ALA A 127 -9.98 -11.64 12.75
C ALA A 127 -10.12 -10.10 12.80
N PRO A 128 -9.14 -9.39 13.34
CA PRO A 128 -9.07 -7.94 13.18
C PRO A 128 -8.82 -7.57 11.71
N ALA A 129 -8.94 -6.27 11.39
CA ALA A 129 -8.54 -5.75 10.09
C ALA A 129 -7.13 -6.23 9.69
N PRO A 130 -6.86 -6.49 8.39
CA PRO A 130 -5.57 -7.00 7.94
C PRO A 130 -4.42 -6.05 8.28
N SER A 131 -3.22 -6.61 8.36
CA SER A 131 -2.01 -5.84 8.67
C SER A 131 -0.87 -6.29 7.80
N LEU A 132 -0.13 -5.35 7.22
CA LEU A 132 1.11 -5.57 6.48
C LEU A 132 2.19 -4.61 6.99
N PHE A 133 3.45 -4.97 6.89
CA PHE A 133 4.59 -4.13 7.32
C PHE A 133 4.49 -3.64 8.78
N GLY A 134 3.79 -4.39 9.64
CA GLY A 134 3.52 -4.01 11.03
C GLY A 134 2.49 -2.87 11.17
N ARG A 135 1.71 -2.57 10.13
CA ARG A 135 0.62 -1.58 10.13
C ARG A 135 -0.71 -2.24 9.81
N GLN A 136 -1.75 -1.83 10.51
CA GLN A 136 -3.11 -2.18 10.14
C GLN A 136 -3.49 -1.42 8.87
N MET A 137 -4.16 -2.10 7.95
CA MET A 137 -4.71 -1.50 6.73
C MET A 137 -5.88 -0.58 7.09
N GLU A 138 -6.08 0.47 6.31
CA GLU A 138 -7.14 1.44 6.51
C GLU A 138 -8.44 0.95 5.89
N LEU A 139 -9.57 1.16 6.59
CA LEU A 139 -10.90 0.88 6.04
C LEU A 139 -11.38 2.07 5.22
N VAL A 140 -11.64 1.84 3.96
CA VAL A 140 -12.29 2.79 3.05
C VAL A 140 -13.75 2.39 2.87
N PRO A 141 -14.70 3.19 3.41
CA PRO A 141 -16.12 2.83 3.36
C PRO A 141 -16.71 2.96 1.95
N ALA A 142 -17.80 2.26 1.73
CA ALA A 142 -18.63 2.40 0.53
C ALA A 142 -19.08 3.85 0.32
N GLY A 143 -19.31 4.21 -0.96
CA GLY A 143 -19.51 5.61 -1.35
C GLY A 143 -18.18 6.32 -1.66
N ASN A 144 -17.06 5.57 -1.65
CA ASN A 144 -15.74 6.04 -2.06
C ASN A 144 -15.70 6.40 -3.56
N ARG A 145 -14.63 7.07 -3.96
CA ARG A 145 -14.46 7.55 -5.35
C ARG A 145 -14.37 6.43 -6.40
N TYR A 146 -14.12 5.18 -5.98
CA TYR A 146 -14.00 4.03 -6.88
C TYR A 146 -15.33 3.29 -7.09
N GLY A 147 -16.38 3.63 -6.33
CA GLY A 147 -17.67 2.95 -6.35
C GLY A 147 -17.61 1.52 -5.81
N LEU A 148 -16.58 1.20 -5.06
CA LEU A 148 -16.41 -0.11 -4.42
C LEU A 148 -17.21 -0.21 -3.12
N PRO A 149 -17.59 -1.43 -2.69
CA PRO A 149 -17.99 -1.70 -1.30
C PRO A 149 -16.88 -1.31 -0.32
N ASP A 150 -17.14 -1.50 0.98
CA ASP A 150 -16.11 -1.32 2.01
C ASP A 150 -14.89 -2.21 1.71
N PHE A 151 -13.70 -1.64 1.79
CA PHE A 151 -12.44 -2.36 1.56
C PHE A 151 -11.32 -1.84 2.47
N TYR A 152 -10.36 -2.69 2.73
CA TYR A 152 -9.11 -2.31 3.38
C TYR A 152 -8.06 -2.01 2.33
N GLU A 153 -7.26 -0.95 2.55
CA GLU A 153 -6.15 -0.58 1.68
C GLU A 153 -4.88 -0.22 2.46
N LEU A 154 -3.74 -0.36 1.79
CA LEU A 154 -2.47 0.15 2.27
C LEU A 154 -1.54 0.43 1.09
N HIS A 155 -1.16 1.69 0.91
CA HIS A 155 -0.12 2.09 -0.02
C HIS A 155 1.28 1.77 0.52
N ALA A 156 2.21 1.45 -0.39
CA ALA A 156 3.63 1.35 -0.08
C ALA A 156 4.48 2.00 -1.19
N TRP A 157 5.00 3.19 -0.89
CA TRP A 157 5.85 3.98 -1.80
C TRP A 157 7.28 3.43 -1.83
N ILE A 158 7.42 2.23 -2.37
CA ILE A 158 8.70 1.50 -2.35
C ILE A 158 9.64 1.87 -3.50
N TRP A 159 9.15 2.56 -4.55
CA TRP A 159 9.90 2.91 -5.74
C TRP A 159 10.08 4.42 -5.97
N LYS A 160 9.38 5.23 -5.19
CA LYS A 160 9.50 6.68 -5.14
C LYS A 160 9.31 7.14 -3.71
N ASP A 161 10.18 8.01 -3.23
CA ASP A 161 10.02 8.59 -1.88
C ASP A 161 8.72 9.40 -1.80
N ASN A 162 8.06 9.32 -0.66
CA ASN A 162 6.89 10.12 -0.35
C ASN A 162 7.20 10.99 0.89
N PRO A 163 7.28 12.31 0.74
CA PRO A 163 7.58 13.21 1.86
C PRO A 163 6.50 13.20 2.95
N LEU A 164 5.27 12.77 2.63
CA LEU A 164 4.19 12.59 3.61
C LEU A 164 4.27 11.25 4.35
N GLY A 165 5.17 10.36 3.93
CA GLY A 165 5.40 9.06 4.55
C GLY A 165 5.13 7.88 3.62
N MET A 166 5.81 6.76 3.92
CA MET A 166 5.81 5.52 3.12
C MET A 166 4.41 4.97 2.82
N HIS A 167 3.45 5.19 3.70
CA HIS A 167 2.10 4.61 3.63
C HIS A 167 0.99 5.68 3.56
N ASN A 168 1.33 6.90 3.18
CA ASN A 168 0.32 7.91 2.89
C ASN A 168 -0.22 7.69 1.47
N ASP A 169 -1.51 7.88 1.26
CA ASP A 169 -2.14 7.66 -0.04
C ASP A 169 -1.63 8.63 -1.08
N TRP A 170 -1.48 9.89 -0.69
CA TRP A 170 -1.08 10.97 -1.57
C TRP A 170 0.42 11.23 -1.53
N ASN A 171 1.00 11.52 -2.70
CA ASN A 171 2.38 11.94 -2.81
C ASN A 171 2.46 13.28 -3.56
N PRO A 172 2.90 14.37 -2.91
CA PRO A 172 2.98 15.68 -3.53
C PRO A 172 4.00 15.75 -4.68
N ASP A 173 4.92 14.79 -4.77
CA ASP A 173 5.92 14.70 -5.83
C ASP A 173 5.47 13.84 -7.02
N VAL A 174 4.19 13.42 -7.04
CA VAL A 174 3.55 12.68 -8.15
C VAL A 174 2.57 13.60 -8.88
N THR A 175 2.51 13.49 -10.20
CA THR A 175 1.63 14.30 -11.03
C THR A 175 0.92 13.48 -12.11
N CYS A 176 -0.35 13.81 -12.37
CA CYS A 176 -1.14 13.29 -13.47
C CYS A 176 -1.06 14.18 -14.73
N ALA A 177 -0.19 15.17 -14.78
CA ALA A 177 -0.11 16.12 -15.90
C ALA A 177 0.22 15.49 -17.26
N TYR A 178 0.65 14.23 -17.27
CA TYR A 178 1.04 13.50 -18.49
C TYR A 178 0.20 12.22 -18.72
N ALA A 179 -0.94 12.10 -18.01
CA ALA A 179 -1.91 11.02 -18.22
C ALA A 179 -2.78 11.27 -19.46
#